data_55dfd31910c129af2b2f18f30295241e
#
_entry.id   55dfd31910c129af2b2f18f30295241e
#
_cell.length_a   1.000
_cell.length_b   1.000
_cell.length_c   1.000
_cell.angle_alpha   90.00
_cell.angle_beta   90.00
_cell.angle_gamma   90.00
#
_symmetry.space_group_name_H-M   'P 1'
#
loop_
_entity.id
_entity.type
_entity.pdbx_description
1 polymer ?
#
loop_
_entity_poly.entity_id
_entity_poly.type
_entity_poly.pdbx_seq_one_letter_code
_entity_poly.pdbx_strand_id
1 'polypeptide(L)'
;CSRAGIKVELSKVPGSTFEGLRISESVSSYLNIVFKPQKGGGSGAGAAVTKMAESAQAVYAAVAFGLGREITHSDITPDNVKSNKDKFDVDEDIEAILNELPDDWIESSILGANELWNKFKGIKSGIKFHRGSKTVEHIENQFKRIKKIEGVKIDINKWSPADIYVTTPKYDSRCLEEEKSIKGLNQCMNERINPTDLKMFGVSLKKMSRGATLKIINYDKKDSLEKEYSNFSMKPDSIDTYLNFTDGTRIQFRSFGGSNALTGWQGEVKGSKANQGKISLGPINTLLKMHGVSPIDTTYAKQIKSNQQKIIDYVVNGLEKYATGFTKEKFAQLQIEKTKKKQFDAWLYSKAHCIAIADTINGIKNSKKRKQVCEDFYLYANSKSSLSSPYWKLE
;
A
#
# COMPACT_ATOMS: atom_id res chain seq x y z
N CYS A 1 -42.83 16.13 -13.95
CA CYS A 1 -42.49 17.24 -13.01
C CYS A 1 -43.28 18.54 -13.32
N SER A 2 -43.68 18.78 -14.57
CA SER A 2 -44.40 20.03 -14.95
C SER A 2 -45.84 20.19 -14.44
N ARG A 3 -46.49 19.16 -13.90
CA ARG A 3 -47.85 19.24 -13.33
C ARG A 3 -47.92 19.72 -11.88
N ALA A 4 -46.79 19.84 -11.17
CA ALA A 4 -46.77 20.19 -9.75
C ALA A 4 -46.06 21.52 -9.45
N GLY A 5 -45.77 22.38 -10.46
CA GLY A 5 -45.03 23.64 -10.24
C GLY A 5 -43.56 23.46 -9.84
N ILE A 6 -43.05 22.25 -9.88
CA ILE A 6 -41.69 21.94 -9.48
C ILE A 6 -40.71 22.25 -10.63
N LYS A 7 -39.77 23.13 -10.37
CA LYS A 7 -38.71 23.51 -11.30
C LYS A 7 -37.44 22.67 -11.02
N VAL A 8 -36.86 22.12 -12.07
CA VAL A 8 -35.58 21.36 -12.01
C VAL A 8 -34.55 22.05 -12.89
N GLU A 9 -33.45 22.47 -12.30
CA GLU A 9 -32.38 23.20 -12.99
C GLU A 9 -30.99 22.58 -12.69
N LEU A 10 -30.15 22.53 -13.70
CA LEU A 10 -28.70 22.34 -13.50
C LEU A 10 -28.13 23.67 -12.99
N SER A 11 -27.52 23.65 -11.82
CA SER A 11 -26.95 24.88 -11.24
C SER A 11 -25.71 24.57 -10.40
N LYS A 12 -24.85 25.58 -10.24
CA LYS A 12 -23.81 25.54 -9.20
C LYS A 12 -24.48 25.57 -7.83
N VAL A 13 -24.26 24.55 -7.05
CA VAL A 13 -24.77 24.48 -5.68
C VAL A 13 -23.93 25.36 -4.76
N PRO A 14 -24.52 26.31 -4.01
CA PRO A 14 -23.78 27.18 -3.07
C PRO A 14 -22.94 26.35 -2.10
N GLY A 15 -21.66 26.70 -1.95
CA GLY A 15 -20.70 25.97 -1.11
C GLY A 15 -20.10 24.69 -1.73
N SER A 16 -20.45 24.37 -2.97
CA SER A 16 -19.86 23.24 -3.71
C SER A 16 -19.10 23.73 -4.96
N THR A 17 -18.01 23.06 -5.30
CA THR A 17 -17.30 23.23 -6.57
C THR A 17 -17.92 22.42 -7.72
N PHE A 18 -18.94 21.61 -7.41
CA PHE A 18 -19.59 20.72 -8.36
C PHE A 18 -20.95 21.27 -8.81
N GLU A 19 -21.32 21.00 -10.06
CA GLU A 19 -22.66 21.19 -10.56
C GLU A 19 -23.61 20.15 -9.96
N GLY A 20 -24.87 20.51 -9.83
CA GLY A 20 -25.91 19.66 -9.29
C GLY A 20 -27.28 20.00 -9.85
N LEU A 21 -28.26 19.20 -9.53
CA LEU A 21 -29.68 19.48 -9.80
C LEU A 21 -30.27 20.27 -8.64
N ARG A 22 -30.82 21.43 -8.94
CA ARG A 22 -31.72 22.15 -8.03
C ARG A 22 -33.15 21.82 -8.36
N ILE A 23 -33.85 21.25 -7.41
CA ILE A 23 -35.26 20.96 -7.49
C ILE A 23 -35.95 21.96 -6.57
N SER A 24 -36.74 22.87 -7.10
CA SER A 24 -37.40 23.93 -6.33
C SER A 24 -38.88 24.00 -6.60
N GLU A 25 -39.66 24.19 -5.52
CA GLU A 25 -41.04 24.53 -5.55
C GLU A 25 -41.24 26.05 -5.43
N SER A 26 -40.33 26.71 -4.69
CA SER A 26 -40.27 28.17 -4.52
C SER A 26 -38.83 28.62 -4.31
N VAL A 27 -38.58 29.92 -4.18
CA VAL A 27 -37.25 30.49 -3.89
C VAL A 27 -36.72 30.02 -2.52
N SER A 28 -37.61 29.77 -1.57
CA SER A 28 -37.29 29.35 -0.20
C SER A 28 -37.43 27.84 0.05
N SER A 29 -38.08 27.11 -0.86
CA SER A 29 -38.32 25.66 -0.76
C SER A 29 -37.61 24.94 -1.91
N TYR A 30 -36.43 24.41 -1.65
CA TYR A 30 -35.64 23.73 -2.66
C TYR A 30 -34.76 22.61 -2.07
N LEU A 31 -34.45 21.63 -2.91
CA LEU A 31 -33.49 20.55 -2.67
C LEU A 31 -32.32 20.67 -3.69
N ASN A 32 -31.10 20.62 -3.21
CA ASN A 32 -29.93 20.54 -4.08
C ASN A 32 -29.38 19.12 -4.05
N ILE A 33 -29.31 18.48 -5.21
CA ILE A 33 -28.65 17.19 -5.41
C ILE A 33 -27.29 17.45 -6.07
N VAL A 34 -26.21 17.22 -5.34
CA VAL A 34 -24.84 17.41 -5.85
C VAL A 34 -24.30 16.07 -6.33
N PHE A 35 -24.00 15.98 -7.61
CA PHE A 35 -23.27 14.84 -8.18
C PHE A 35 -21.79 15.06 -7.95
N LYS A 36 -21.23 14.40 -6.93
CA LYS A 36 -19.78 14.33 -6.80
C LYS A 36 -19.27 13.25 -7.74
N PRO A 37 -18.52 13.59 -8.80
CA PRO A 37 -17.89 12.56 -9.59
C PRO A 37 -17.00 11.74 -8.66
N GLN A 38 -17.19 10.44 -8.63
CA GLN A 38 -16.21 9.55 -8.02
C GLN A 38 -14.88 9.85 -8.70
N LYS A 39 -13.90 10.34 -7.93
CA LYS A 39 -12.55 10.54 -8.45
C LYS A 39 -12.08 9.21 -8.98
N GLY A 40 -12.04 9.08 -10.29
CA GLY A 40 -11.51 7.91 -10.93
C GLY A 40 -10.07 7.69 -10.48
N GLY A 41 -9.76 6.48 -10.05
CA GLY A 41 -8.40 6.00 -9.91
C GLY A 41 -7.66 6.31 -8.60
N GLY A 42 -8.33 6.47 -7.49
CA GLY A 42 -7.69 6.44 -6.18
C GLY A 42 -8.57 5.67 -5.21
N SER A 43 -8.15 4.49 -4.78
CA SER A 43 -8.53 3.78 -3.54
C SER A 43 -9.65 4.40 -2.66
N GLY A 44 -10.78 4.73 -3.24
CA GLY A 44 -11.88 5.44 -2.59
C GLY A 44 -13.11 4.58 -2.32
N ALA A 45 -13.05 3.28 -2.57
CA ALA A 45 -13.97 2.36 -1.92
C ALA A 45 -13.62 2.40 -0.42
N GLY A 46 -14.58 2.73 0.43
CA GLY A 46 -14.35 2.69 1.88
C GLY A 46 -13.78 1.34 2.30
N ALA A 47 -13.08 1.27 3.43
CA ALA A 47 -12.44 0.05 3.90
C ALA A 47 -13.40 -1.16 3.92
N ALA A 48 -14.70 -0.93 4.16
CA ALA A 48 -15.75 -1.95 4.13
C ALA A 48 -15.94 -2.55 2.72
N VAL A 49 -16.07 -1.72 1.68
CA VAL A 49 -16.22 -2.21 0.29
C VAL A 49 -14.98 -2.98 -0.18
N THR A 50 -13.79 -2.52 0.22
CA THR A 50 -12.54 -3.23 -0.09
C THR A 50 -12.53 -4.62 0.53
N LYS A 51 -12.87 -4.73 1.81
CA LYS A 51 -12.96 -6.01 2.51
C LYS A 51 -13.98 -6.95 1.87
N MET A 52 -15.13 -6.43 1.54
CA MET A 52 -16.20 -7.18 0.87
C MET A 52 -15.75 -7.69 -0.50
N ALA A 53 -15.06 -6.86 -1.29
CA ALA A 53 -14.53 -7.24 -2.60
C ALA A 53 -13.43 -8.32 -2.51
N GLU A 54 -12.55 -8.24 -1.51
CA GLU A 54 -11.54 -9.27 -1.25
C GLU A 54 -12.21 -10.61 -0.87
N SER A 55 -13.24 -10.57 -0.03
CA SER A 55 -14.02 -11.75 0.35
C SER A 55 -14.81 -12.32 -0.83
N ALA A 56 -15.41 -11.46 -1.65
CA ALA A 56 -16.10 -11.86 -2.89
C ALA A 56 -15.17 -12.59 -3.85
N GLN A 57 -13.92 -12.12 -3.99
CA GLN A 57 -12.93 -12.82 -4.81
C GLN A 57 -12.68 -14.25 -4.34
N ALA A 58 -12.60 -14.49 -3.03
CA ALA A 58 -12.45 -15.84 -2.46
C ALA A 58 -13.71 -16.70 -2.69
N VAL A 59 -14.89 -16.14 -2.46
CA VAL A 59 -16.19 -16.85 -2.64
C VAL A 59 -16.43 -17.18 -4.11
N TYR A 60 -16.23 -16.25 -5.03
CA TYR A 60 -16.47 -16.47 -6.46
C TYR A 60 -15.47 -17.46 -7.05
N ALA A 61 -14.20 -17.41 -6.62
CA ALA A 61 -13.24 -18.45 -7.01
C ALA A 61 -13.68 -19.84 -6.50
N ALA A 62 -14.16 -19.94 -5.27
CA ALA A 62 -14.69 -21.19 -4.73
C ALA A 62 -15.88 -21.72 -5.55
N VAL A 63 -16.79 -20.85 -6.00
CA VAL A 63 -17.91 -21.22 -6.89
C VAL A 63 -17.39 -21.73 -8.23
N ALA A 64 -16.42 -21.05 -8.86
CA ALA A 64 -15.82 -21.49 -10.13
C ALA A 64 -15.18 -22.89 -10.00
N PHE A 65 -14.45 -23.13 -8.91
CA PHE A 65 -13.86 -24.44 -8.64
C PHE A 65 -14.89 -25.52 -8.30
N GLY A 66 -15.99 -25.14 -7.66
CA GLY A 66 -17.09 -26.04 -7.36
C GLY A 66 -17.89 -26.46 -8.59
N LEU A 67 -18.13 -25.53 -9.50
CA LEU A 67 -18.81 -25.77 -10.77
C LEU A 67 -17.89 -26.43 -11.82
N GLY A 68 -16.56 -26.38 -11.62
CA GLY A 68 -15.58 -26.97 -12.53
C GLY A 68 -15.48 -26.22 -13.87
N ARG A 69 -15.83 -24.95 -13.94
CA ARG A 69 -15.82 -24.11 -15.14
C ARG A 69 -15.70 -22.62 -14.80
N GLU A 70 -15.46 -21.81 -15.81
CA GLU A 70 -15.65 -20.36 -15.70
C GLU A 70 -17.08 -20.01 -15.30
N ILE A 71 -17.21 -18.94 -14.54
CA ILE A 71 -18.49 -18.45 -14.02
C ILE A 71 -18.88 -17.11 -14.68
N THR A 72 -20.17 -16.86 -14.66
CA THR A 72 -20.81 -15.60 -15.07
C THR A 72 -21.56 -15.00 -13.88
N HIS A 73 -22.11 -13.81 -14.05
CA HIS A 73 -22.91 -13.17 -13.00
C HIS A 73 -24.11 -14.06 -12.56
N SER A 74 -24.73 -14.81 -13.48
CA SER A 74 -25.85 -15.70 -13.18
C SER A 74 -25.49 -16.93 -12.33
N ASP A 75 -24.19 -17.23 -12.20
CA ASP A 75 -23.70 -18.33 -11.35
C ASP A 75 -23.52 -17.89 -9.88
N ILE A 76 -23.50 -16.59 -9.60
CA ILE A 76 -23.37 -16.04 -8.26
C ILE A 76 -24.74 -16.02 -7.58
N THR A 77 -25.14 -17.18 -7.11
CA THR A 77 -26.42 -17.38 -6.42
C THR A 77 -26.21 -17.91 -5.00
N PRO A 78 -27.13 -17.65 -4.07
CA PRO A 78 -27.07 -18.20 -2.70
C PRO A 78 -26.86 -19.72 -2.69
N ASP A 79 -27.51 -20.45 -3.59
CA ASP A 79 -27.40 -21.91 -3.67
C ASP A 79 -26.03 -22.38 -4.12
N ASN A 80 -25.44 -21.75 -5.14
CA ASN A 80 -24.09 -22.07 -5.59
C ASN A 80 -23.04 -21.72 -4.52
N VAL A 81 -23.20 -20.59 -3.83
CA VAL A 81 -22.31 -20.20 -2.73
C VAL A 81 -22.44 -21.21 -1.56
N LYS A 82 -23.65 -21.56 -1.16
CA LYS A 82 -23.92 -22.55 -0.11
C LYS A 82 -23.34 -23.92 -0.43
N SER A 83 -23.52 -24.40 -1.67
CA SER A 83 -23.02 -25.70 -2.13
C SER A 83 -21.50 -25.80 -2.17
N ASN A 84 -20.79 -24.67 -2.15
CA ASN A 84 -19.33 -24.59 -2.18
C ASN A 84 -18.73 -24.01 -0.89
N LYS A 85 -19.49 -23.99 0.21
CA LYS A 85 -19.05 -23.45 1.51
C LYS A 85 -17.78 -24.11 2.07
N ASP A 86 -17.52 -25.35 1.74
CA ASP A 86 -16.31 -26.09 2.11
C ASP A 86 -15.03 -25.53 1.44
N LYS A 87 -15.17 -24.82 0.31
CA LYS A 87 -14.05 -24.32 -0.51
C LYS A 87 -13.62 -22.90 -0.19
N PHE A 88 -14.27 -22.21 0.73
CA PHE A 88 -13.84 -20.91 1.18
C PHE A 88 -13.98 -20.74 2.69
N ASP A 89 -13.27 -19.74 3.23
CA ASP A 89 -13.32 -19.34 4.62
C ASP A 89 -13.04 -17.82 4.68
N VAL A 90 -14.10 -17.04 4.85
CA VAL A 90 -14.08 -15.57 4.83
C VAL A 90 -14.73 -15.01 6.09
N ASP A 91 -14.27 -13.84 6.52
CA ASP A 91 -14.74 -13.13 7.72
C ASP A 91 -15.86 -12.12 7.46
N GLU A 92 -16.25 -11.91 6.19
CA GLU A 92 -17.36 -11.04 5.80
C GLU A 92 -18.67 -11.82 5.65
N ASP A 93 -19.77 -11.12 5.84
CA ASP A 93 -21.11 -11.69 5.67
C ASP A 93 -21.39 -12.02 4.19
N ILE A 94 -21.82 -13.26 3.94
CA ILE A 94 -22.13 -13.75 2.61
C ILE A 94 -23.34 -13.01 2.01
N GLU A 95 -24.36 -12.68 2.81
CA GLU A 95 -25.52 -11.94 2.31
C GLU A 95 -25.13 -10.53 1.88
N ALA A 96 -24.24 -9.86 2.63
CA ALA A 96 -23.71 -8.56 2.23
C ALA A 96 -22.89 -8.66 0.93
N ILE A 97 -22.06 -9.70 0.77
CA ILE A 97 -21.29 -9.92 -0.47
C ILE A 97 -22.22 -10.08 -1.67
N LEU A 98 -23.34 -10.79 -1.50
CA LEU A 98 -24.28 -11.07 -2.60
C LEU A 98 -25.18 -9.88 -2.95
N ASN A 99 -25.51 -9.02 -1.97
CA ASN A 99 -26.54 -7.98 -2.12
C ASN A 99 -25.98 -6.55 -2.16
N GLU A 100 -24.81 -6.29 -1.60
CA GLU A 100 -24.32 -4.92 -1.38
C GLU A 100 -23.02 -4.62 -2.15
N LEU A 101 -22.37 -5.64 -2.74
CA LEU A 101 -21.14 -5.41 -3.51
C LEU A 101 -21.49 -4.63 -4.80
N PRO A 102 -20.80 -3.50 -5.10
CA PRO A 102 -21.04 -2.74 -6.33
C PRO A 102 -20.76 -3.58 -7.59
N ASP A 103 -21.55 -3.39 -8.64
CA ASP A 103 -21.50 -4.16 -9.90
C ASP A 103 -20.09 -4.24 -10.50
N ASP A 104 -19.36 -3.12 -10.50
CA ASP A 104 -18.00 -3.06 -11.05
C ASP A 104 -16.98 -3.88 -10.22
N TRP A 105 -17.26 -4.18 -8.96
CA TRP A 105 -16.50 -5.10 -8.13
C TRP A 105 -16.95 -6.55 -8.33
N ILE A 106 -18.24 -6.78 -8.58
CA ILE A 106 -18.77 -8.11 -8.95
C ILE A 106 -18.08 -8.56 -10.26
N GLU A 107 -18.11 -7.72 -11.29
CA GLU A 107 -17.45 -8.00 -12.58
C GLU A 107 -15.95 -8.26 -12.41
N SER A 108 -15.25 -7.42 -11.64
CA SER A 108 -13.83 -7.59 -11.34
C SER A 108 -13.55 -8.94 -10.66
N SER A 109 -14.38 -9.33 -9.69
CA SER A 109 -14.22 -10.58 -8.94
C SER A 109 -14.52 -11.81 -9.79
N ILE A 110 -15.47 -11.74 -10.73
CA ILE A 110 -15.75 -12.80 -11.71
C ILE A 110 -14.54 -13.00 -12.64
N LEU A 111 -13.99 -11.90 -13.20
CA LEU A 111 -12.79 -11.97 -14.03
C LEU A 111 -11.63 -12.64 -13.28
N GLY A 112 -11.41 -12.24 -12.03
CA GLY A 112 -10.37 -12.82 -11.20
C GLY A 112 -10.62 -14.30 -10.84
N ALA A 113 -11.87 -14.68 -10.56
CA ALA A 113 -12.24 -16.06 -10.28
C ALA A 113 -11.98 -16.98 -11.50
N ASN A 114 -12.31 -16.50 -12.69
CA ASN A 114 -12.09 -17.22 -13.94
C ASN A 114 -10.61 -17.37 -14.26
N GLU A 115 -9.79 -16.34 -14.04
CA GLU A 115 -8.34 -16.43 -14.21
C GLU A 115 -7.71 -17.42 -13.21
N LEU A 116 -8.14 -17.41 -11.93
CA LEU A 116 -7.71 -18.38 -10.94
C LEU A 116 -8.12 -19.80 -11.34
N TRP A 117 -9.35 -19.99 -11.80
CA TRP A 117 -9.81 -21.27 -12.32
C TRP A 117 -8.95 -21.74 -13.49
N ASN A 118 -8.79 -20.93 -14.52
CA ASN A 118 -8.01 -21.29 -15.71
C ASN A 118 -6.57 -21.67 -15.37
N LYS A 119 -5.95 -20.95 -14.43
CA LYS A 119 -4.57 -21.19 -14.00
C LYS A 119 -4.43 -22.47 -13.19
N PHE A 120 -5.39 -22.78 -12.33
CA PHE A 120 -5.25 -23.84 -11.32
C PHE A 120 -6.25 -24.97 -11.42
N LYS A 121 -7.06 -25.06 -12.49
CA LYS A 121 -8.05 -26.13 -12.73
C LYS A 121 -7.46 -27.56 -12.72
N GLY A 122 -6.14 -27.70 -12.82
CA GLY A 122 -5.44 -28.96 -12.62
C GLY A 122 -5.47 -29.49 -11.19
N ILE A 123 -5.79 -28.64 -10.19
CA ILE A 123 -5.98 -29.03 -8.79
C ILE A 123 -7.43 -29.50 -8.63
N LYS A 124 -7.65 -30.81 -8.78
CA LYS A 124 -9.00 -31.40 -8.92
C LYS A 124 -9.85 -31.40 -7.65
N SER A 125 -9.26 -31.29 -6.45
CA SER A 125 -10.00 -31.35 -5.18
C SER A 125 -9.24 -30.70 -4.03
N GLY A 126 -9.98 -30.28 -3.00
CA GLY A 126 -9.42 -29.79 -1.74
C GLY A 126 -8.75 -28.42 -1.78
N ILE A 127 -8.96 -27.64 -2.85
CA ILE A 127 -8.56 -26.24 -2.89
C ILE A 127 -9.49 -25.43 -2.00
N LYS A 128 -8.92 -24.50 -1.22
CA LYS A 128 -9.70 -23.63 -0.34
C LYS A 128 -9.16 -22.21 -0.38
N PHE A 129 -10.08 -21.24 -0.45
CA PHE A 129 -9.81 -19.81 -0.51
C PHE A 129 -10.06 -19.16 0.84
N HIS A 130 -9.13 -18.34 1.32
CA HIS A 130 -9.13 -17.78 2.65
C HIS A 130 -9.01 -16.26 2.63
N ARG A 131 -9.87 -15.59 3.38
CA ARG A 131 -9.75 -14.16 3.67
C ARG A 131 -10.20 -13.90 5.11
N GLY A 132 -9.33 -13.29 5.96
CA GLY A 132 -9.63 -13.09 7.39
C GLY A 132 -9.81 -14.37 8.21
N SER A 133 -9.55 -15.53 7.66
CA SER A 133 -9.75 -16.83 8.30
C SER A 133 -8.65 -17.18 9.32
N LYS A 134 -8.87 -18.24 10.11
CA LYS A 134 -7.85 -18.78 11.03
C LYS A 134 -6.54 -19.13 10.33
N THR A 135 -6.58 -19.58 9.07
CA THR A 135 -5.37 -19.84 8.27
C THR A 135 -4.61 -18.56 8.00
N VAL A 136 -5.29 -17.47 7.60
CA VAL A 136 -4.68 -16.17 7.39
C VAL A 136 -4.12 -15.62 8.70
N GLU A 137 -4.90 -15.66 9.75
CA GLU A 137 -4.47 -15.25 11.10
C GLU A 137 -3.21 -16.03 11.56
N HIS A 138 -3.15 -17.33 11.31
CA HIS A 138 -1.97 -18.13 11.60
C HIS A 138 -0.72 -17.64 10.88
N ILE A 139 -0.80 -17.43 9.55
CA ILE A 139 0.30 -16.90 8.71
C ILE A 139 0.79 -15.56 9.27
N GLU A 140 -0.14 -14.64 9.54
CA GLU A 140 0.16 -13.34 10.10
C GLU A 140 0.82 -13.41 11.50
N ASN A 141 0.37 -14.32 12.34
CA ASN A 141 0.91 -14.52 13.67
C ASN A 141 2.34 -15.08 13.63
N GLN A 142 2.65 -15.98 12.68
CA GLN A 142 4.03 -16.44 12.49
C GLN A 142 4.94 -15.28 12.03
N PHE A 143 4.49 -14.43 11.13
CA PHE A 143 5.22 -13.22 10.75
C PHE A 143 5.43 -12.28 11.96
N LYS A 144 4.38 -12.00 12.75
CA LYS A 144 4.47 -11.15 13.95
C LYS A 144 5.46 -11.72 14.97
N ARG A 145 5.46 -13.04 15.17
CA ARG A 145 6.39 -13.78 16.05
C ARG A 145 7.83 -13.59 15.57
N ILE A 146 8.11 -13.87 14.32
CA ILE A 146 9.46 -13.79 13.73
C ILE A 146 9.96 -12.35 13.72
N LYS A 147 9.14 -11.39 13.30
CA LYS A 147 9.44 -9.96 13.35
C LYS A 147 9.90 -9.50 14.74
N LYS A 148 9.28 -10.04 15.81
CA LYS A 148 9.65 -9.74 17.20
C LYS A 148 11.00 -10.37 17.54
N ILE A 149 11.25 -11.61 17.14
CA ILE A 149 12.52 -12.33 17.38
C ILE A 149 13.68 -11.61 16.72
N GLU A 150 13.54 -11.21 15.46
CA GLU A 150 14.60 -10.50 14.71
C GLU A 150 14.73 -9.02 15.09
N GLY A 151 13.78 -8.44 15.85
CA GLY A 151 13.78 -7.03 16.22
C GLY A 151 13.61 -6.08 15.00
N VAL A 152 13.05 -6.57 13.90
CA VAL A 152 12.85 -5.78 12.67
C VAL A 152 11.54 -5.01 12.69
N LYS A 153 11.54 -3.81 12.11
CA LYS A 153 10.34 -2.96 11.99
C LYS A 153 9.88 -2.93 10.53
N ILE A 154 9.04 -3.88 10.17
CA ILE A 154 8.45 -4.00 8.83
C ILE A 154 6.93 -4.15 8.93
N ASP A 155 6.22 -3.67 7.91
CA ASP A 155 4.77 -3.73 7.86
C ASP A 155 4.32 -5.05 7.24
N ILE A 156 3.23 -5.63 7.75
CA ILE A 156 2.71 -6.91 7.26
C ILE A 156 2.38 -6.85 5.77
N ASN A 157 1.74 -5.77 5.31
CA ASN A 157 1.39 -5.56 3.90
C ASN A 157 2.62 -5.33 2.99
N LYS A 158 3.81 -5.12 3.57
CA LYS A 158 5.08 -5.04 2.84
C LYS A 158 5.81 -6.37 2.84
N TRP A 159 5.58 -7.17 3.86
CA TRP A 159 6.02 -8.55 3.88
C TRP A 159 5.17 -9.41 2.94
N SER A 160 3.86 -9.48 3.13
CA SER A 160 2.93 -10.19 2.26
C SER A 160 1.78 -9.26 1.85
N PRO A 161 1.77 -8.79 0.60
CA PRO A 161 0.69 -7.95 0.08
C PRO A 161 -0.50 -8.77 -0.42
N ALA A 162 -0.62 -10.03 0.00
CA ALA A 162 -1.73 -10.89 -0.34
C ALA A 162 -3.01 -10.44 0.37
N ASP A 163 -4.06 -10.27 -0.41
CA ASP A 163 -5.40 -9.93 0.08
C ASP A 163 -6.21 -11.19 0.41
N ILE A 164 -5.93 -12.29 -0.32
CA ILE A 164 -6.47 -13.63 -0.06
C ILE A 164 -5.35 -14.68 -0.09
N TYR A 165 -5.56 -15.79 0.58
CA TYR A 165 -4.69 -16.97 0.50
C TYR A 165 -5.45 -18.17 -0.04
N VAL A 166 -4.73 -19.01 -0.75
CA VAL A 166 -5.26 -20.26 -1.32
C VAL A 166 -4.45 -21.42 -0.78
N THR A 167 -5.12 -22.45 -0.28
CA THR A 167 -4.48 -23.68 0.19
C THR A 167 -4.93 -24.86 -0.66
N THR A 168 -4.05 -25.86 -0.79
CA THR A 168 -4.34 -27.15 -1.40
C THR A 168 -4.27 -28.24 -0.33
N PRO A 169 -4.68 -29.50 -0.61
CA PRO A 169 -4.54 -30.61 0.34
C PRO A 169 -3.10 -30.87 0.80
N LYS A 170 -2.11 -30.37 0.08
CA LYS A 170 -0.68 -30.50 0.43
C LYS A 170 -0.20 -29.45 1.42
N TYR A 171 -1.06 -28.53 1.81
CA TYR A 171 -0.69 -27.51 2.79
C TYR A 171 -0.41 -28.08 4.16
N ASP A 172 0.73 -27.75 4.72
CA ASP A 172 1.14 -28.07 6.09
C ASP A 172 1.76 -26.81 6.73
N SER A 173 1.27 -26.39 7.89
CA SER A 173 1.70 -25.17 8.58
C SER A 173 3.08 -25.27 9.20
N ARG A 174 3.60 -26.47 9.50
CA ARG A 174 4.82 -26.70 10.28
C ARG A 174 6.04 -25.91 9.80
N CYS A 175 6.23 -25.81 8.47
CA CYS A 175 7.35 -25.03 7.96
C CYS A 175 7.31 -23.56 8.45
N LEU A 176 6.14 -22.93 8.53
CA LEU A 176 5.99 -21.55 9.02
C LEU A 176 6.26 -21.44 10.53
N GLU A 177 5.89 -22.49 11.30
CA GLU A 177 6.02 -22.55 12.75
C GLU A 177 7.47 -22.72 13.18
N GLU A 178 8.25 -23.49 12.44
CA GLU A 178 9.65 -23.83 12.74
C GLU A 178 10.63 -22.69 12.41
N GLU A 179 10.24 -21.76 11.53
CA GLU A 179 11.10 -20.67 11.11
C GLU A 179 11.39 -19.64 12.21
N LYS A 180 12.60 -19.07 12.15
CA LYS A 180 13.11 -18.09 13.13
C LYS A 180 13.54 -16.76 12.51
N SER A 181 13.47 -16.64 11.18
CA SER A 181 13.89 -15.44 10.46
C SER A 181 12.90 -15.09 9.34
N ILE A 182 12.81 -13.80 8.97
CA ILE A 182 12.02 -13.37 7.82
C ILE A 182 12.51 -14.03 6.54
N LYS A 183 13.82 -14.20 6.40
CA LYS A 183 14.40 -14.92 5.26
C LYS A 183 13.94 -16.37 5.20
N GLY A 184 13.96 -17.08 6.31
CA GLY A 184 13.50 -18.47 6.39
C GLY A 184 12.00 -18.55 6.11
N LEU A 185 11.18 -17.64 6.70
CA LEU A 185 9.76 -17.56 6.41
C LEU A 185 9.48 -17.34 4.91
N ASN A 186 10.25 -16.48 4.25
CA ASN A 186 10.15 -16.26 2.80
C ASN A 186 10.59 -17.50 1.99
N GLN A 187 11.57 -18.26 2.46
CA GLN A 187 11.97 -19.52 1.84
C GLN A 187 10.85 -20.58 1.98
N CYS A 188 10.26 -20.67 3.15
CA CYS A 188 9.09 -21.54 3.36
C CYS A 188 7.93 -21.13 2.44
N MET A 189 7.65 -19.82 2.31
CA MET A 189 6.62 -19.32 1.40
C MET A 189 6.94 -19.60 -0.07
N ASN A 190 8.22 -19.55 -0.48
CA ASN A 190 8.66 -19.95 -1.84
C ASN A 190 8.37 -21.43 -2.12
N GLU A 191 8.70 -22.30 -1.19
CA GLU A 191 8.41 -23.72 -1.32
C GLU A 191 6.90 -23.98 -1.44
N ARG A 192 6.10 -23.27 -0.64
CA ARG A 192 4.64 -23.41 -0.64
C ARG A 192 3.96 -22.89 -1.91
N ILE A 193 4.54 -21.90 -2.56
CA ILE A 193 4.03 -21.34 -3.83
C ILE A 193 4.63 -22.02 -5.08
N ASN A 194 5.50 -23.01 -4.91
CA ASN A 194 6.18 -23.69 -6.01
C ASN A 194 5.20 -24.03 -7.15
N PRO A 195 5.41 -23.51 -8.38
CA PRO A 195 4.49 -23.72 -9.51
C PRO A 195 4.27 -25.19 -9.90
N THR A 196 5.23 -26.07 -9.60
CA THR A 196 5.16 -27.49 -9.90
C THR A 196 4.52 -28.32 -8.79
N ASP A 197 4.43 -27.77 -7.56
CA ASP A 197 3.90 -28.46 -6.39
C ASP A 197 3.23 -27.47 -5.43
N LEU A 198 2.16 -26.84 -5.89
CA LEU A 198 1.45 -25.82 -5.11
C LEU A 198 0.88 -26.42 -3.82
N LYS A 199 1.28 -25.85 -2.68
CA LYS A 199 0.79 -26.17 -1.34
C LYS A 199 -0.09 -25.05 -0.79
N MET A 200 0.36 -23.82 -0.94
CA MET A 200 -0.32 -22.59 -0.55
C MET A 200 0.22 -21.43 -1.37
N PHE A 201 -0.61 -20.42 -1.62
CA PHE A 201 -0.16 -19.16 -2.20
C PHE A 201 -1.04 -17.99 -1.77
N GLY A 202 -0.43 -16.83 -1.61
CA GLY A 202 -1.12 -15.57 -1.43
C GLY A 202 -1.42 -14.91 -2.77
N VAL A 203 -2.56 -14.23 -2.87
CA VAL A 203 -2.97 -13.48 -4.07
C VAL A 203 -3.24 -12.04 -3.68
N SER A 204 -2.51 -11.11 -4.31
CA SER A 204 -2.80 -9.67 -4.23
C SER A 204 -3.73 -9.26 -5.35
N LEU A 205 -4.79 -8.57 -5.01
CA LEU A 205 -5.89 -8.23 -5.90
C LEU A 205 -5.75 -6.80 -6.44
N LYS A 206 -6.06 -6.63 -7.71
CA LYS A 206 -6.31 -5.31 -8.31
C LYS A 206 -7.68 -5.33 -8.96
N LYS A 207 -8.37 -4.19 -8.93
CA LYS A 207 -9.65 -4.06 -9.62
C LYS A 207 -9.42 -4.18 -11.12
N MET A 208 -10.07 -5.14 -11.75
CA MET A 208 -9.99 -5.46 -13.17
C MET A 208 -11.22 -4.95 -13.90
N SER A 209 -11.08 -4.54 -15.17
CA SER A 209 -12.17 -4.01 -15.97
C SER A 209 -12.27 -4.60 -17.38
N ARG A 210 -11.25 -5.28 -17.88
CA ARG A 210 -11.20 -5.79 -19.28
C ARG A 210 -10.57 -7.17 -19.43
N GLY A 211 -10.25 -7.80 -18.33
CA GLY A 211 -9.59 -9.10 -18.28
C GLY A 211 -8.73 -9.22 -17.06
N ALA A 212 -8.25 -10.41 -16.77
CA ALA A 212 -7.42 -10.69 -15.62
C ALA A 212 -6.15 -11.42 -16.06
N THR A 213 -5.05 -11.16 -15.38
CA THR A 213 -3.80 -11.90 -15.52
C THR A 213 -3.20 -12.21 -14.17
N LEU A 214 -2.56 -13.36 -14.04
CA LEU A 214 -1.96 -13.83 -12.80
C LEU A 214 -0.45 -13.97 -12.96
N LYS A 215 0.33 -13.22 -12.17
CA LYS A 215 1.80 -13.20 -12.22
C LYS A 215 2.39 -13.55 -10.86
N ILE A 216 3.42 -14.38 -10.83
CA ILE A 216 4.19 -14.63 -9.60
C ILE A 216 5.13 -13.47 -9.35
N ILE A 217 5.16 -12.98 -8.12
CA ILE A 217 6.05 -11.90 -7.66
C ILE A 217 6.91 -12.45 -6.51
N ASN A 218 8.19 -12.10 -6.47
CA ASN A 218 9.17 -12.47 -5.43
C ASN A 218 9.45 -13.99 -5.30
N TYR A 219 9.01 -14.82 -6.25
CA TYR A 219 9.27 -16.25 -6.21
C TYR A 219 10.74 -16.57 -6.50
N ASP A 220 11.25 -16.06 -7.61
CA ASP A 220 12.68 -16.14 -7.97
C ASP A 220 13.27 -14.72 -7.94
N LYS A 221 14.22 -14.47 -7.02
CA LYS A 221 14.81 -13.13 -6.83
C LYS A 221 15.70 -12.65 -7.98
N LYS A 222 15.67 -13.33 -9.12
CA LYS A 222 16.34 -12.89 -10.34
C LYS A 222 15.69 -11.66 -11.00
N ASP A 223 14.47 -11.31 -10.63
CA ASP A 223 13.87 -10.05 -11.01
C ASP A 223 14.55 -8.89 -10.26
N SER A 224 15.86 -8.76 -10.49
CA SER A 224 16.61 -7.61 -10.01
C SER A 224 16.03 -6.36 -10.65
N LEU A 225 15.88 -5.36 -9.82
CA LEU A 225 15.37 -4.07 -10.23
C LEU A 225 16.29 -3.48 -11.31
N GLU A 226 15.74 -3.18 -12.47
CA GLU A 226 16.43 -2.42 -13.53
C GLU A 226 16.61 -0.93 -13.19
N LYS A 227 16.17 -0.50 -12.00
CA LYS A 227 16.17 0.90 -11.57
C LYS A 227 17.36 1.21 -10.70
N GLU A 228 18.29 1.99 -11.25
CA GLU A 228 19.49 2.38 -10.56
C GLU A 228 19.34 3.71 -9.83
N TYR A 229 19.79 3.76 -8.57
CA TYR A 229 19.92 5.01 -7.84
C TYR A 229 20.89 5.94 -8.56
N SER A 230 20.45 7.17 -8.81
CA SER A 230 21.21 8.21 -9.48
C SER A 230 21.80 9.21 -8.48
N ASN A 231 20.95 9.97 -7.81
CA ASN A 231 21.37 11.02 -6.90
C ASN A 231 20.33 11.36 -5.85
N PHE A 232 20.73 12.22 -4.94
CA PHE A 232 19.90 12.83 -3.92
C PHE A 232 19.62 14.29 -4.29
N SER A 233 18.41 14.77 -4.02
CA SER A 233 18.09 16.20 -4.16
C SER A 233 17.16 16.70 -3.06
N MET A 234 17.34 17.95 -2.65
CA MET A 234 16.58 18.61 -1.59
C MET A 234 16.10 19.98 -2.04
N LYS A 235 14.84 20.29 -1.77
CA LYS A 235 14.28 21.64 -1.95
C LYS A 235 14.28 22.35 -0.58
N PRO A 236 14.93 23.49 -0.44
CA PRO A 236 15.07 24.16 0.87
C PRO A 236 13.75 24.70 1.41
N ASP A 237 12.93 25.29 0.56
CA ASP A 237 11.67 25.97 0.88
C ASP A 237 10.47 25.03 1.05
N SER A 238 10.58 23.79 0.62
CA SER A 238 9.58 22.73 0.82
C SER A 238 10.03 21.74 1.88
N ILE A 239 9.12 20.86 2.34
CA ILE A 239 9.47 19.75 3.22
C ILE A 239 10.08 18.55 2.50
N ASP A 240 10.18 18.62 1.18
CA ASP A 240 10.48 17.46 0.34
C ASP A 240 11.97 17.23 0.12
N THR A 241 12.33 15.97 0.07
CA THR A 241 13.65 15.45 -0.28
C THR A 241 13.47 14.22 -1.18
N TYR A 242 14.38 14.02 -2.12
CA TYR A 242 14.21 12.99 -3.13
C TYR A 242 15.45 12.10 -3.24
N LEU A 243 15.24 10.80 -3.33
CA LEU A 243 16.15 9.87 -3.97
C LEU A 243 15.69 9.67 -5.41
N ASN A 244 16.55 9.98 -6.36
CA ASN A 244 16.23 9.92 -7.79
C ASN A 244 16.86 8.67 -8.41
N PHE A 245 16.17 8.08 -9.38
CA PHE A 245 16.59 6.90 -10.14
C PHE A 245 16.74 7.25 -11.63
N THR A 246 17.52 6.47 -12.34
CA THR A 246 17.90 6.73 -13.75
C THR A 246 16.72 6.75 -14.71
N ASP A 247 15.63 6.05 -14.40
CA ASP A 247 14.38 6.01 -15.20
C ASP A 247 13.40 7.15 -14.89
N GLY A 248 13.81 8.16 -14.13
CA GLY A 248 12.96 9.27 -13.71
C GLY A 248 12.05 8.97 -12.51
N THR A 249 12.02 7.73 -12.03
CA THR A 249 11.37 7.39 -10.75
C THR A 249 12.10 8.07 -9.59
N ARG A 250 11.39 8.41 -8.54
CA ARG A 250 11.98 8.99 -7.33
C ARG A 250 11.24 8.57 -6.08
N ILE A 251 11.93 8.53 -4.95
CA ILE A 251 11.29 8.42 -3.63
C ILE A 251 11.26 9.81 -3.02
N GLN A 252 10.05 10.34 -2.80
CA GLN A 252 9.81 11.61 -2.14
C GLN A 252 9.67 11.39 -0.64
N PHE A 253 10.59 11.93 0.14
CA PHE A 253 10.54 11.90 1.60
C PHE A 253 9.93 13.20 2.13
N ARG A 254 8.92 13.07 2.98
CA ARG A 254 8.25 14.18 3.66
C ARG A 254 7.37 13.69 4.81
N SER A 255 6.90 14.60 5.66
CA SER A 255 5.86 14.31 6.63
C SER A 255 4.48 14.32 5.94
N PHE A 256 3.66 13.31 6.22
CA PHE A 256 2.28 13.15 5.74
C PHE A 256 1.26 13.29 6.87
N GLY A 257 1.69 13.57 8.10
CA GLY A 257 0.83 14.03 9.16
C GLY A 257 0.20 15.39 8.81
N GLY A 258 -0.85 15.79 9.49
CA GLY A 258 -1.45 17.13 9.30
C GLY A 258 -0.40 18.24 9.40
N SER A 259 -0.74 19.45 8.95
CA SER A 259 0.17 20.58 8.82
C SER A 259 0.98 20.94 10.08
N ASN A 260 0.55 20.47 11.26
CA ASN A 260 1.19 20.73 12.56
C ASN A 260 1.71 19.45 13.24
N ALA A 261 1.69 18.30 12.57
CA ALA A 261 2.04 17.02 13.18
C ALA A 261 3.55 16.73 13.14
N LEU A 262 4.11 16.36 14.29
CA LEU A 262 5.48 15.86 14.45
C LEU A 262 5.52 14.33 14.27
N THR A 263 4.85 13.83 13.23
CA THR A 263 4.71 12.40 12.95
C THR A 263 4.59 12.15 11.45
N GLY A 264 4.54 10.88 11.07
CA GLY A 264 4.17 10.49 9.70
C GLY A 264 5.23 10.78 8.64
N TRP A 265 6.50 10.97 9.02
CA TRP A 265 7.57 11.08 8.03
C TRP A 265 7.82 9.74 7.34
N GLN A 266 7.78 9.75 6.02
CA GLN A 266 7.93 8.56 5.17
C GLN A 266 8.39 8.93 3.77
N GLY A 267 8.86 7.95 3.00
CA GLY A 267 9.09 8.03 1.56
C GLY A 267 7.89 7.52 0.77
N GLU A 268 7.55 8.21 -0.30
CA GLU A 268 6.59 7.75 -1.31
C GLU A 268 7.25 7.65 -2.67
N VAL A 269 7.06 6.52 -3.33
CA VAL A 269 7.52 6.34 -4.71
C VAL A 269 6.67 7.18 -5.64
N LYS A 270 7.32 8.02 -6.42
CA LYS A 270 6.73 8.86 -7.47
C LYS A 270 7.30 8.48 -8.83
N GLY A 271 6.45 8.27 -9.79
CA GLY A 271 6.78 7.93 -11.18
C GLY A 271 5.64 8.34 -12.11
N SER A 272 5.56 7.73 -13.27
CA SER A 272 4.49 7.97 -14.26
C SER A 272 3.09 7.57 -13.77
N LYS A 273 3.03 6.62 -12.82
CA LYS A 273 1.79 6.19 -12.16
C LYS A 273 1.76 6.70 -10.73
N ALA A 274 0.58 7.12 -10.26
CA ALA A 274 0.37 7.55 -8.88
C ALA A 274 0.48 6.37 -7.90
N ASN A 275 0.91 6.65 -6.66
CA ASN A 275 0.89 5.70 -5.51
C ASN A 275 1.65 4.38 -5.73
N GLN A 276 2.92 4.48 -6.11
CA GLN A 276 3.77 3.32 -6.37
C GLN A 276 4.44 2.71 -5.13
N GLY A 277 3.97 3.01 -3.96
CA GLY A 277 4.46 2.42 -2.72
C GLY A 277 4.99 3.42 -1.70
N LYS A 278 5.15 2.96 -0.46
CA LYS A 278 5.56 3.78 0.69
C LYS A 278 6.58 3.04 1.54
N ILE A 279 7.47 3.81 2.18
CA ILE A 279 8.41 3.31 3.18
C ILE A 279 8.47 4.28 4.36
N SER A 280 8.15 3.81 5.56
CA SER A 280 8.22 4.59 6.80
C SER A 280 9.60 4.50 7.46
N LEU A 281 9.85 5.35 8.46
CA LEU A 281 11.14 5.46 9.16
C LEU A 281 11.60 4.13 9.79
N GLY A 282 10.69 3.34 10.33
CA GLY A 282 11.02 2.04 10.94
C GLY A 282 11.66 1.06 9.97
N PRO A 283 11.03 0.75 8.83
CA PRO A 283 11.62 -0.02 7.74
C PRO A 283 12.92 0.55 7.18
N ILE A 284 13.01 1.88 7.00
CA ILE A 284 14.26 2.53 6.57
C ILE A 284 15.39 2.15 7.52
N ASN A 285 15.19 2.30 8.83
CA ASN A 285 16.18 1.96 9.84
C ASN A 285 16.49 0.44 9.90
N THR A 286 15.51 -0.41 9.60
CA THR A 286 15.75 -1.86 9.46
C THR A 286 16.68 -2.15 8.30
N LEU A 287 16.41 -1.60 7.12
CA LEU A 287 17.25 -1.79 5.92
C LEU A 287 18.64 -1.20 6.10
N LEU A 288 18.78 -0.01 6.69
CA LEU A 288 20.09 0.57 7.02
C LEU A 288 20.91 -0.37 7.88
N LYS A 289 20.33 -0.92 8.95
CA LYS A 289 21.02 -1.89 9.83
C LYS A 289 21.43 -3.17 9.10
N MET A 290 20.57 -3.71 8.21
CA MET A 290 20.92 -4.89 7.39
C MET A 290 22.13 -4.66 6.51
N HIS A 291 22.36 -3.43 6.08
CA HIS A 291 23.55 -3.01 5.35
C HIS A 291 24.70 -2.55 6.24
N GLY A 292 24.61 -2.71 7.56
CA GLY A 292 25.62 -2.22 8.50
C GLY A 292 25.82 -0.71 8.43
N VAL A 293 24.73 0.03 8.25
CA VAL A 293 24.65 1.51 8.27
C VAL A 293 23.90 1.95 9.52
N SER A 294 24.38 3.02 10.16
CA SER A 294 23.72 3.56 11.35
C SER A 294 22.30 4.01 11.05
N PRO A 295 21.35 3.71 11.93
CA PRO A 295 19.97 4.14 11.77
C PRO A 295 19.80 5.65 11.92
N ILE A 296 18.78 6.21 11.30
CA ILE A 296 18.34 7.58 11.47
C ILE A 296 17.74 7.75 12.88
N ASP A 297 18.04 8.86 13.53
CA ASP A 297 17.46 9.23 14.83
C ASP A 297 15.92 9.36 14.72
N THR A 298 15.23 8.73 15.67
CA THR A 298 13.76 8.74 15.74
C THR A 298 13.22 9.73 16.77
N THR A 299 14.09 10.49 17.42
CA THR A 299 13.74 11.34 18.59
C THR A 299 13.53 12.81 18.26
N TYR A 300 13.60 13.23 16.99
CA TYR A 300 13.49 14.64 16.59
C TYR A 300 12.21 15.32 17.12
N ALA A 301 11.08 14.63 17.13
CA ALA A 301 9.84 15.18 17.70
C ALA A 301 9.98 15.55 19.18
N LYS A 302 10.71 14.72 19.95
CA LYS A 302 11.01 15.00 21.37
C LYS A 302 12.03 16.12 21.48
N GLN A 303 13.07 16.10 20.67
CA GLN A 303 14.13 17.12 20.71
C GLN A 303 13.60 18.51 20.33
N ILE A 304 12.71 18.63 19.34
CA ILE A 304 12.06 19.90 18.99
C ILE A 304 11.32 20.50 20.19
N LYS A 305 10.65 19.66 21.00
CA LYS A 305 9.93 20.11 22.19
C LYS A 305 10.83 20.48 23.36
N SER A 306 11.98 19.83 23.50
CA SER A 306 12.89 20.02 24.65
C SER A 306 14.06 20.95 24.39
N ASN A 307 14.56 21.01 23.17
CA ASN A 307 15.68 21.84 22.73
C ASN A 307 15.57 22.13 21.23
N GLN A 308 14.63 23.00 20.88
CA GLN A 308 14.35 23.34 19.47
C GLN A 308 15.56 23.94 18.75
N GLN A 309 16.36 24.80 19.48
CA GLN A 309 17.50 25.46 18.86
C GLN A 309 18.54 24.47 18.32
N LYS A 310 18.80 23.39 19.03
CA LYS A 310 19.70 22.32 18.54
C LYS A 310 19.24 21.74 17.19
N ILE A 311 17.93 21.57 17.01
CA ILE A 311 17.41 21.06 15.73
C ILE A 311 17.39 22.12 14.65
N ILE A 312 17.19 23.40 15.01
CA ILE A 312 17.33 24.52 14.08
C ILE A 312 18.77 24.56 13.55
N ASP A 313 19.78 24.53 14.41
CA ASP A 313 21.18 24.54 14.01
C ASP A 313 21.52 23.35 13.11
N TYR A 314 21.04 22.15 13.45
CA TYR A 314 21.21 20.95 12.63
C TYR A 314 20.59 21.12 11.24
N VAL A 315 19.37 21.65 11.17
CA VAL A 315 18.64 21.84 9.91
C VAL A 315 19.30 22.94 9.07
N VAL A 316 19.73 24.05 9.65
CA VAL A 316 20.43 25.14 8.94
C VAL A 316 21.70 24.60 8.31
N ASN A 317 22.57 23.96 9.10
CA ASN A 317 23.84 23.40 8.62
C ASN A 317 23.61 22.35 7.50
N GLY A 318 22.58 21.50 7.65
CA GLY A 318 22.22 20.51 6.63
C GLY A 318 21.68 21.13 5.34
N LEU A 319 20.89 22.20 5.44
CA LEU A 319 20.39 22.91 4.26
C LEU A 319 21.51 23.67 3.53
N GLU A 320 22.44 24.30 4.24
CA GLU A 320 23.65 24.91 3.64
C GLU A 320 24.48 23.85 2.88
N LYS A 321 24.56 22.64 3.41
CA LYS A 321 25.31 21.53 2.80
C LYS A 321 24.65 20.91 1.57
N TYR A 322 23.31 20.75 1.59
CA TYR A 322 22.58 19.95 0.60
C TYR A 322 21.67 20.73 -0.34
N ALA A 323 21.35 21.99 -0.03
CA ALA A 323 20.46 22.81 -0.84
C ALA A 323 21.23 23.96 -1.48
N THR A 324 21.55 23.83 -2.75
CA THR A 324 22.30 24.85 -3.50
C THR A 324 21.67 26.24 -3.40
N GLY A 325 22.48 27.24 -3.04
CA GLY A 325 22.02 28.63 -2.89
C GLY A 325 21.16 28.91 -1.66
N PHE A 326 21.17 28.01 -0.68
CA PHE A 326 20.51 28.24 0.60
C PHE A 326 21.43 29.09 1.52
N THR A 327 20.83 30.06 2.25
CA THR A 327 21.53 30.93 3.20
C THR A 327 20.77 31.00 4.53
N LYS A 328 21.45 31.48 5.57
CA LYS A 328 20.84 31.70 6.90
C LYS A 328 19.71 32.74 6.87
N GLU A 329 19.84 33.77 6.02
CA GLU A 329 18.82 34.82 5.85
C GLU A 329 17.54 34.18 5.25
N LYS A 330 17.68 33.27 4.28
CA LYS A 330 16.57 32.52 3.71
C LYS A 330 15.90 31.60 4.75
N PHE A 331 16.69 31.00 5.65
CA PHE A 331 16.14 30.25 6.77
C PHE A 331 15.29 31.13 7.69
N ALA A 332 15.80 32.32 8.07
CA ALA A 332 15.07 33.24 8.93
C ALA A 332 13.72 33.65 8.32
N GLN A 333 13.69 33.91 7.00
CA GLN A 333 12.45 34.19 6.27
C GLN A 333 11.47 33.05 6.33
N LEU A 334 11.93 31.82 6.07
CA LEU A 334 11.13 30.60 6.15
C LEU A 334 10.60 30.35 7.56
N GLN A 335 11.43 30.58 8.59
CA GLN A 335 11.02 30.44 9.99
C GLN A 335 9.86 31.39 10.32
N ILE A 336 9.96 32.67 9.93
CA ILE A 336 8.89 33.65 10.11
C ILE A 336 7.61 33.22 9.39
N GLU A 337 7.71 32.82 8.13
CA GLU A 337 6.58 32.37 7.33
C GLU A 337 5.88 31.15 7.94
N LYS A 338 6.64 30.12 8.29
CA LYS A 338 6.09 28.87 8.85
C LYS A 338 5.53 29.06 10.26
N THR A 339 6.13 29.97 11.07
CA THR A 339 5.62 30.31 12.39
C THR A 339 4.27 31.04 12.30
N LYS A 340 4.13 32.00 11.38
CA LYS A 340 2.84 32.66 11.12
C LYS A 340 1.73 31.66 10.74
N LYS A 341 2.06 30.60 10.03
CA LYS A 341 1.14 29.53 9.62
C LYS A 341 0.97 28.43 10.68
N LYS A 342 1.62 28.54 11.83
CA LYS A 342 1.68 27.49 12.88
C LYS A 342 2.20 26.14 12.36
N GLN A 343 3.15 26.15 11.42
CA GLN A 343 3.67 24.96 10.73
C GLN A 343 5.18 24.78 10.95
N PHE A 344 5.83 25.64 11.71
CA PHE A 344 7.30 25.64 11.84
C PHE A 344 7.83 24.33 12.42
N ASP A 345 7.26 23.86 13.52
CA ASP A 345 7.71 22.62 14.17
C ASP A 345 7.56 21.40 13.25
N ALA A 346 6.44 21.29 12.54
CA ALA A 346 6.20 20.19 11.59
C ALA A 346 7.15 20.27 10.38
N TRP A 347 7.43 21.49 9.90
CA TRP A 347 8.42 21.69 8.85
C TRP A 347 9.83 21.33 9.34
N LEU A 348 10.21 21.81 10.53
CA LEU A 348 11.50 21.53 11.18
C LEU A 348 11.69 20.01 11.40
N TYR A 349 10.67 19.32 11.91
CA TYR A 349 10.65 17.88 12.07
C TYR A 349 10.87 17.13 10.74
N SER A 350 10.16 17.54 9.70
CA SER A 350 10.32 16.93 8.39
C SER A 350 11.72 17.16 7.81
N LYS A 351 12.25 18.40 7.93
CA LYS A 351 13.59 18.74 7.45
C LYS A 351 14.70 18.03 8.22
N ALA A 352 14.59 17.89 9.52
CA ALA A 352 15.56 17.14 10.33
C ALA A 352 15.70 15.69 9.82
N HIS A 353 14.60 15.01 9.57
CA HIS A 353 14.63 13.66 9.01
C HIS A 353 15.16 13.63 7.56
N CYS A 354 14.82 14.63 6.75
CA CYS A 354 15.32 14.76 5.38
C CYS A 354 16.84 14.97 5.34
N ILE A 355 17.39 15.73 6.26
CA ILE A 355 18.83 15.94 6.39
C ILE A 355 19.49 14.66 6.93
N ALA A 356 18.88 14.02 7.92
CA ALA A 356 19.40 12.78 8.46
C ALA A 356 19.51 11.66 7.42
N ILE A 357 18.53 11.50 6.54
CA ILE A 357 18.64 10.53 5.44
C ILE A 357 19.70 10.96 4.43
N ALA A 358 19.83 12.27 4.14
CA ALA A 358 20.87 12.78 3.27
C ALA A 358 22.28 12.52 3.83
N ASP A 359 22.51 12.82 5.11
CA ASP A 359 23.76 12.54 5.81
C ASP A 359 24.10 11.05 5.79
N THR A 360 23.07 10.21 6.07
CA THR A 360 23.24 8.76 6.08
C THR A 360 23.62 8.24 4.70
N ILE A 361 22.91 8.59 3.65
CA ILE A 361 23.16 8.08 2.27
C ILE A 361 24.50 8.61 1.74
N ASN A 362 24.78 9.90 1.90
CA ASN A 362 26.03 10.51 1.44
C ASN A 362 27.24 10.08 2.29
N GLY A 363 27.03 9.70 3.55
CA GLY A 363 28.05 9.16 4.44
C GLY A 363 28.53 7.74 4.03
N ILE A 364 27.76 7.02 3.21
CA ILE A 364 28.18 5.71 2.68
C ILE A 364 29.26 5.93 1.61
N LYS A 365 30.53 5.78 1.98
CA LYS A 365 31.66 6.00 1.07
C LYS A 365 31.69 5.05 -0.12
N ASN A 366 31.33 3.78 0.09
CA ASN A 366 31.27 2.77 -0.97
C ASN A 366 30.04 3.02 -1.85
N SER A 367 30.26 3.45 -3.10
CA SER A 367 29.20 3.78 -4.06
C SER A 367 28.29 2.62 -4.39
N LYS A 368 28.82 1.39 -4.50
CA LYS A 368 28.01 0.17 -4.75
C LYS A 368 27.08 -0.10 -3.57
N LYS A 369 27.58 0.00 -2.33
CA LYS A 369 26.77 -0.17 -1.12
C LYS A 369 25.70 0.93 -1.01
N ARG A 370 26.06 2.18 -1.29
CA ARG A 370 25.11 3.32 -1.29
C ARG A 370 23.98 3.10 -2.29
N LYS A 371 24.30 2.71 -3.52
CA LYS A 371 23.35 2.35 -4.56
C LYS A 371 22.40 1.26 -4.07
N GLN A 372 22.92 0.15 -3.55
CA GLN A 372 22.16 -0.99 -3.05
C GLN A 372 21.18 -0.60 -1.92
N VAL A 373 21.61 0.23 -0.97
CA VAL A 373 20.73 0.73 0.11
C VAL A 373 19.55 1.52 -0.45
N CYS A 374 19.79 2.41 -1.42
CA CYS A 374 18.72 3.22 -2.02
C CYS A 374 17.77 2.37 -2.87
N GLU A 375 18.28 1.38 -3.58
CA GLU A 375 17.51 0.43 -4.36
C GLU A 375 16.64 -0.45 -3.45
N ASP A 376 17.16 -0.89 -2.31
CA ASP A 376 16.38 -1.66 -1.32
C ASP A 376 15.23 -0.84 -0.70
N PHE A 377 15.39 0.48 -0.52
CA PHE A 377 14.28 1.34 -0.12
C PHE A 377 13.16 1.32 -1.16
N TYR A 378 13.52 1.40 -2.45
CA TYR A 378 12.56 1.32 -3.53
C TYR A 378 11.89 -0.05 -3.59
N LEU A 379 12.66 -1.13 -3.51
CA LEU A 379 12.15 -2.51 -3.51
C LEU A 379 11.19 -2.75 -2.35
N TYR A 380 11.56 -2.31 -1.14
CA TYR A 380 10.69 -2.41 0.02
C TYR A 380 9.38 -1.63 -0.16
N ALA A 381 9.46 -0.39 -0.64
CA ALA A 381 8.28 0.43 -0.86
C ALA A 381 7.26 -0.25 -1.81
N ASN A 382 7.75 -1.06 -2.75
CA ASN A 382 6.95 -1.82 -3.73
C ASN A 382 6.67 -3.28 -3.34
N SER A 383 6.98 -3.69 -2.11
CA SER A 383 6.83 -5.08 -1.63
C SER A 383 7.59 -6.11 -2.48
N LYS A 384 8.80 -5.73 -2.92
CA LYS A 384 9.71 -6.55 -3.75
C LYS A 384 11.10 -6.74 -3.10
N SER A 385 11.26 -6.34 -1.85
CA SER A 385 12.53 -6.45 -1.13
C SER A 385 12.83 -7.89 -0.71
N SER A 386 14.05 -8.11 -0.23
CA SER A 386 14.42 -9.38 0.41
C SER A 386 13.59 -9.72 1.66
N LEU A 387 12.89 -8.72 2.21
CA LEU A 387 11.98 -8.88 3.35
C LEU A 387 10.55 -9.25 2.91
N SER A 388 10.24 -9.22 1.62
CA SER A 388 8.89 -9.51 1.11
C SER A 388 8.74 -10.99 0.76
N SER A 389 7.58 -11.58 1.07
CA SER A 389 7.23 -12.94 0.71
C SER A 389 6.87 -13.06 -0.77
N PRO A 390 6.96 -14.25 -1.37
CA PRO A 390 6.39 -14.49 -2.70
C PRO A 390 4.86 -14.49 -2.65
N TYR A 391 4.23 -14.06 -3.75
CA TYR A 391 2.78 -14.05 -3.92
C TYR A 391 2.41 -14.03 -5.40
N TRP A 392 1.16 -14.33 -5.71
CA TRP A 392 0.58 -14.09 -7.01
C TRP A 392 -0.08 -12.70 -7.04
N LYS A 393 0.09 -11.98 -8.13
CA LYS A 393 -0.59 -10.71 -8.38
C LYS A 393 -1.64 -10.92 -9.45
N LEU A 394 -2.89 -10.69 -9.10
CA LEU A 394 -4.04 -10.72 -9.99
C LEU A 394 -4.39 -9.30 -10.41
N GLU A 395 -4.18 -9.00 -11.70
CA GLU A 395 -4.34 -7.65 -12.28
C GLU A 395 -4.90 -7.65 -13.71
#